data_69935eb203d4af4142b3be8c63bd8d3e
#
_entry.id   69935eb203d4af4142b3be8c63bd8d3e
#
_cell.length_a   1.000
_cell.length_b   1.000
_cell.length_c   1.000
_cell.angle_alpha   90.00
_cell.angle_beta   90.00
_cell.angle_gamma   90.00
#
_symmetry.space_group_name_H-M   'P 1'
#
loop_
_entity.id
_entity.type
_entity.pdbx_description
1 polymer ?
#
loop_
_entity_poly.entity_id
_entity_poly.type
_entity_poly.pdbx_seq_one_letter_code
_entity_poly.pdbx_strand_id
1 'polypeptide(L)'
;MFPLIDTSKYDTLLLDRDGVINVHRPGDYVKSWSEFQFVDGFLSFISEYSKLFKHIFVVTNQRCVGKGIITDEILREIHEKMVDEIKKVGGRIDKIYCCIAILDSDERRKPNIGMFKEIMRDFPDVIPLNCIMLGDMESDMLFAERCGIKGILV
;
A
#
# COMPACT_ATOMS: atom_id res chain seq x y z
N MET A 1 12.13 -8.01 -7.27
CA MET A 1 13.21 -7.21 -6.68
C MET A 1 12.73 -5.78 -6.47
N PHE A 2 13.04 -5.21 -5.33
CA PHE A 2 12.65 -3.82 -5.05
C PHE A 2 13.62 -2.83 -5.68
N PRO A 3 13.10 -1.71 -6.22
CA PRO A 3 13.95 -0.71 -6.86
C PRO A 3 14.78 0.06 -5.85
N LEU A 4 15.90 0.61 -6.32
CA LEU A 4 16.60 1.66 -5.59
C LEU A 4 15.83 2.97 -5.77
N ILE A 5 15.57 3.65 -4.67
CA ILE A 5 14.79 4.90 -4.67
C ILE A 5 15.69 6.05 -4.24
N ASP A 6 15.66 7.14 -5.02
CA ASP A 6 16.34 8.38 -4.66
C ASP A 6 15.56 9.13 -3.57
N THR A 7 15.97 8.91 -2.32
CA THR A 7 15.33 9.52 -1.15
C THR A 7 15.70 10.98 -0.95
N SER A 8 16.62 11.53 -1.74
CA SER A 8 16.84 12.97 -1.80
C SER A 8 15.76 13.69 -2.62
N LYS A 9 15.09 12.96 -3.50
CA LYS A 9 14.01 13.46 -4.36
C LYS A 9 12.62 13.13 -3.83
N TYR A 10 12.45 11.96 -3.22
CA TYR A 10 11.16 11.48 -2.72
C TYR A 10 11.21 11.28 -1.22
N ASP A 11 10.27 11.90 -0.50
CA ASP A 11 10.17 11.82 0.96
C ASP A 11 8.94 11.02 1.44
N THR A 12 8.05 10.65 0.52
CA THR A 12 6.79 9.96 0.83
C THR A 12 6.66 8.72 -0.05
N LEU A 13 6.51 7.58 0.59
CA LEU A 13 6.37 6.27 -0.06
C LEU A 13 4.94 5.75 0.10
N LEU A 14 4.31 5.40 -1.02
CA LEU A 14 3.05 4.69 -1.06
C LEU A 14 3.29 3.26 -1.55
N LEU A 15 2.67 2.30 -0.88
CA LEU A 15 2.80 0.88 -1.19
C LEU A 15 1.42 0.28 -1.44
N ASP A 16 1.24 -0.42 -2.55
CA ASP A 16 0.15 -1.38 -2.64
C ASP A 16 0.45 -2.54 -1.69
N ARG A 17 -0.56 -3.30 -1.30
CA ARG A 17 -0.38 -4.45 -0.42
C ARG A 17 -0.13 -5.73 -1.21
N ASP A 18 -1.16 -6.21 -1.92
CA ASP A 18 -1.09 -7.47 -2.66
C ASP A 18 -0.20 -7.32 -3.90
N GLY A 19 0.85 -8.12 -3.99
CA GLY A 19 1.85 -8.08 -5.05
C GLY A 19 3.05 -7.19 -4.75
N VAL A 20 3.02 -6.38 -3.68
CA VAL A 20 4.14 -5.53 -3.24
C VAL A 20 4.61 -5.94 -1.86
N ILE A 21 3.74 -5.89 -0.87
CA ILE A 21 4.06 -6.28 0.52
C ILE A 21 3.91 -7.79 0.68
N ASN A 22 2.78 -8.33 0.28
CA ASN A 22 2.51 -9.77 0.30
C ASN A 22 2.36 -10.33 -1.10
N VAL A 23 2.65 -11.62 -1.20
CA VAL A 23 2.49 -12.36 -2.47
C VAL A 23 1.05 -12.27 -2.93
N HIS A 24 0.86 -11.88 -4.19
CA HIS A 24 -0.44 -11.84 -4.83
C HIS A 24 -1.01 -13.26 -4.99
N ARG A 25 -2.30 -13.40 -4.76
CA ARG A 25 -3.05 -14.66 -4.96
C ARG A 25 -3.97 -14.50 -6.17
N PRO A 26 -3.55 -14.91 -7.37
CA PRO A 26 -4.33 -14.71 -8.60
C PRO A 26 -5.72 -15.34 -8.50
N GLY A 27 -6.76 -14.55 -8.78
CA GLY A 27 -8.15 -15.02 -8.72
C GLY A 27 -8.67 -15.30 -7.31
N ASP A 28 -7.93 -14.93 -6.28
CA ASP A 28 -8.25 -15.17 -4.88
C ASP A 28 -7.84 -13.95 -4.02
N TYR A 29 -7.99 -14.09 -2.72
CA TYR A 29 -7.64 -13.06 -1.73
C TYR A 29 -6.86 -13.68 -0.57
N VAL A 30 -6.12 -12.87 0.15
CA VAL A 30 -5.60 -13.23 1.48
C VAL A 30 -6.77 -13.17 2.46
N LYS A 31 -7.24 -14.32 2.93
CA LYS A 31 -8.44 -14.45 3.76
C LYS A 31 -8.15 -14.61 5.24
N SER A 32 -6.87 -14.86 5.59
CA SER A 32 -6.42 -15.01 6.97
C SER A 32 -4.93 -14.70 7.05
N TRP A 33 -4.43 -14.48 8.26
CA TRP A 33 -3.00 -14.29 8.45
C TRP A 33 -2.17 -15.49 7.98
N SER A 34 -2.69 -16.70 8.12
CA SER A 34 -2.00 -17.92 7.66
C SER A 34 -1.77 -17.97 6.15
N GLU A 35 -2.56 -17.23 5.38
CA GLU A 35 -2.42 -17.10 3.93
C GLU A 35 -1.52 -15.91 3.52
N PHE A 36 -1.18 -15.03 4.46
CA PHE A 36 -0.33 -13.88 4.20
C PHE A 36 1.14 -14.30 4.14
N GLN A 37 1.78 -14.03 3.01
CA GLN A 37 3.19 -14.30 2.81
C GLN A 37 3.87 -13.05 2.29
N PHE A 38 4.87 -12.54 2.99
CA PHE A 38 5.64 -11.39 2.49
C PHE A 38 6.33 -11.72 1.16
N VAL A 39 6.36 -10.74 0.26
CA VAL A 39 7.16 -10.83 -0.96
C VAL A 39 8.65 -10.90 -0.58
N ASP A 40 9.40 -11.75 -1.26
CA ASP A 40 10.83 -11.89 -1.03
C ASP A 40 11.53 -10.53 -1.14
N GLY A 41 12.31 -10.21 -0.12
CA GLY A 41 13.07 -8.96 -0.04
C GLY A 41 12.27 -7.76 0.51
N PHE A 42 10.94 -7.87 0.69
CA PHE A 42 10.17 -6.74 1.21
C PHE A 42 10.60 -6.31 2.62
N LEU A 43 10.78 -7.25 3.54
CA LEU A 43 11.16 -6.91 4.91
C LEU A 43 12.52 -6.23 4.98
N SER A 44 13.48 -6.63 4.15
CA SER A 44 14.78 -5.95 4.03
C SER A 44 14.62 -4.55 3.46
N PHE A 45 13.80 -4.41 2.39
CA PHE A 45 13.50 -3.13 1.77
C PHE A 45 12.89 -2.15 2.78
N ILE A 46 11.83 -2.55 3.47
CA ILE A 46 11.14 -1.64 4.39
C ILE A 46 11.98 -1.30 5.62
N SER A 47 12.81 -2.24 6.09
CA SER A 47 13.75 -1.99 7.18
C SER A 47 14.75 -0.89 6.82
N GLU A 48 15.30 -0.93 5.61
CA GLU A 48 16.25 0.07 5.12
C GLU A 48 15.58 1.41 4.86
N TYR A 49 14.50 1.42 4.07
CA TYR A 49 13.87 2.66 3.61
C TYR A 49 13.03 3.37 4.67
N SER A 50 12.58 2.67 5.73
CA SER A 50 11.85 3.32 6.83
C SER A 50 12.63 4.44 7.51
N LYS A 51 13.95 4.38 7.47
CA LYS A 51 14.84 5.41 8.05
C LYS A 51 14.98 6.64 7.16
N LEU A 52 14.63 6.50 5.88
CA LEU A 52 14.92 7.50 4.84
C LEU A 52 13.67 8.25 4.40
N PHE A 53 12.49 7.63 4.46
CA PHE A 53 11.23 8.27 4.12
C PHE A 53 10.60 8.96 5.32
N LYS A 54 10.06 10.16 5.09
CA LYS A 54 9.31 10.92 6.08
C LYS A 54 7.95 10.27 6.38
N HIS A 55 7.27 9.81 5.31
CA HIS A 55 5.98 9.13 5.40
C HIS A 55 5.99 7.83 4.60
N ILE A 56 5.37 6.79 5.16
CA ILE A 56 5.17 5.51 4.48
C ILE A 56 3.72 5.09 4.67
N PHE A 57 2.99 4.97 3.56
CA PHE A 57 1.58 4.62 3.55
C PHE A 57 1.33 3.34 2.76
N VAL A 58 0.33 2.57 3.19
CA VAL A 58 -0.27 1.50 2.39
C VAL A 58 -1.55 2.02 1.78
N VAL A 59 -1.74 1.79 0.48
CA VAL A 59 -2.93 2.19 -0.27
C VAL A 59 -3.44 0.98 -1.04
N THR A 60 -4.47 0.32 -0.53
CA THR A 60 -4.89 -1.00 -1.02
C THR A 60 -6.39 -1.11 -1.28
N ASN A 61 -6.74 -1.78 -2.38
CA ASN A 61 -8.11 -2.22 -2.64
C ASN A 61 -8.30 -3.61 -2.03
N GLN A 62 -9.35 -3.77 -1.20
CA GLN A 62 -9.70 -5.02 -0.53
C GLN A 62 -11.19 -5.32 -0.72
N ARG A 63 -11.58 -5.58 -1.97
CA ARG A 63 -12.97 -5.88 -2.38
C ARG A 63 -13.57 -7.08 -1.65
N CYS A 64 -12.73 -7.99 -1.17
CA CYS A 64 -13.18 -9.20 -0.46
C CYS A 64 -14.03 -8.91 0.78
N VAL A 65 -13.81 -7.78 1.45
CA VAL A 65 -14.67 -7.36 2.57
C VAL A 65 -16.03 -6.94 2.06
N GLY A 66 -16.09 -6.10 1.03
CA GLY A 66 -17.35 -5.68 0.41
C GLY A 66 -18.16 -6.85 -0.13
N LYS A 67 -17.49 -7.88 -0.64
CA LYS A 67 -18.13 -9.13 -1.11
C LYS A 67 -18.55 -10.08 0.02
N GLY A 68 -18.22 -9.77 1.28
CA GLY A 68 -18.53 -10.64 2.42
C GLY A 68 -17.67 -11.90 2.52
N ILE A 69 -16.55 -11.96 1.79
CA ILE A 69 -15.63 -13.12 1.81
C ILE A 69 -14.87 -13.17 3.13
N ILE A 70 -14.45 -12.00 3.63
CA ILE A 70 -13.92 -11.83 4.98
C ILE A 70 -14.60 -10.65 5.68
N THR A 71 -14.47 -10.58 7.00
CA THR A 71 -15.01 -9.48 7.81
C THR A 71 -13.98 -8.36 7.95
N ASP A 72 -14.45 -7.17 8.36
CA ASP A 72 -13.58 -6.06 8.73
C ASP A 72 -12.60 -6.44 9.84
N GLU A 73 -13.05 -7.23 10.81
CA GLU A 73 -12.22 -7.69 11.93
C GLU A 73 -11.06 -8.56 11.43
N ILE A 74 -11.33 -9.47 10.50
CA ILE A 74 -10.28 -10.33 9.89
C ILE A 74 -9.29 -9.48 9.11
N LEU A 75 -9.75 -8.53 8.32
CA LEU A 75 -8.86 -7.64 7.58
C LEU A 75 -7.97 -6.81 8.54
N ARG A 76 -8.57 -6.31 9.60
CA ARG A 76 -7.84 -5.55 10.63
C ARG A 76 -6.78 -6.40 11.30
N GLU A 77 -7.10 -7.64 11.64
CA GLU A 77 -6.13 -8.59 12.21
C GLU A 77 -4.96 -8.84 11.26
N ILE A 78 -5.23 -9.06 9.97
CA ILE A 78 -4.17 -9.24 8.96
C ILE A 78 -3.27 -8.01 8.93
N HIS A 79 -3.82 -6.81 8.90
CA HIS A 79 -3.05 -5.57 8.86
C HIS A 79 -2.26 -5.32 10.14
N GLU A 80 -2.82 -5.61 11.31
CA GLU A 80 -2.12 -5.47 12.60
C GLU A 80 -0.90 -6.41 12.66
N LYS A 81 -1.07 -7.67 12.27
CA LYS A 81 0.02 -8.64 12.24
C LYS A 81 1.08 -8.29 11.19
N MET A 82 0.66 -7.79 10.04
CA MET A 82 1.56 -7.26 9.01
C MET A 82 2.44 -6.14 9.57
N VAL A 83 1.85 -5.16 10.21
CA VAL A 83 2.57 -4.04 10.82
C VAL A 83 3.49 -4.51 11.93
N ASP A 84 3.07 -5.47 12.76
CA ASP A 84 3.91 -6.03 13.82
C ASP A 84 5.17 -6.70 13.27
N GLU A 85 5.03 -7.49 12.21
CA GLU A 85 6.19 -8.13 11.56
C GLU A 85 7.13 -7.10 10.92
N ILE A 86 6.58 -6.04 10.32
CA ILE A 86 7.38 -4.93 9.77
C ILE A 86 8.15 -4.23 10.89
N LYS A 87 7.52 -3.97 12.04
CA LYS A 87 8.18 -3.35 13.21
C LYS A 87 9.33 -4.20 13.75
N LYS A 88 9.18 -5.51 13.75
CA LYS A 88 10.24 -6.44 14.24
C LYS A 88 11.55 -6.30 13.48
N VAL A 89 11.50 -5.90 12.20
CA VAL A 89 12.69 -5.67 11.39
C VAL A 89 13.14 -4.20 11.37
N GLY A 90 12.55 -3.35 12.18
CA GLY A 90 12.88 -1.93 12.24
C GLY A 90 12.19 -1.08 11.17
N GLY A 91 11.20 -1.63 10.48
CA GLY A 91 10.36 -0.90 9.55
C GLY A 91 9.17 -0.21 10.22
N ARG A 92 8.44 0.58 9.45
CA ARG A 92 7.18 1.17 9.90
C ARG A 92 6.21 1.37 8.74
N ILE A 93 4.93 1.44 9.09
CA ILE A 93 3.84 1.93 8.23
C ILE A 93 3.14 3.01 9.05
N ASP A 94 3.06 4.21 8.51
CA ASP A 94 2.46 5.34 9.25
C ASP A 94 0.94 5.30 9.23
N LYS A 95 0.35 4.87 8.11
CA LYS A 95 -1.10 4.66 8.00
C LYS A 95 -1.44 3.72 6.84
N ILE A 96 -2.52 2.97 7.00
CA ILE A 96 -3.09 2.11 5.96
C ILE A 96 -4.40 2.72 5.48
N TYR A 97 -4.49 2.97 4.17
CA TYR A 97 -5.71 3.39 3.48
C TYR A 97 -6.24 2.20 2.70
N CYS A 98 -7.44 1.79 3.00
CA CYS A 98 -8.04 0.58 2.45
C CYS A 98 -9.42 0.87 1.90
N CYS A 99 -9.67 0.49 0.65
CA CYS A 99 -10.99 0.55 0.04
C CYS A 99 -11.61 -0.84 -0.03
N ILE A 100 -12.77 -1.01 0.57
CA ILE A 100 -13.51 -2.29 0.57
C ILE A 100 -14.64 -2.31 -0.47
N ALA A 101 -14.84 -1.24 -1.23
CA ALA A 101 -15.91 -1.11 -2.20
C ALA A 101 -15.81 -2.15 -3.33
N ILE A 102 -16.95 -2.64 -3.77
CA ILE A 102 -17.08 -3.60 -4.88
C ILE A 102 -17.02 -2.88 -6.22
N LEU A 103 -17.68 -1.72 -6.32
CA LEU A 103 -17.84 -0.99 -7.56
C LEU A 103 -16.60 -0.19 -7.94
N ASP A 104 -16.21 -0.28 -9.20
CA ASP A 104 -15.07 0.49 -9.75
C ASP A 104 -15.33 2.01 -9.76
N SER A 105 -16.61 2.43 -9.66
CA SER A 105 -17.00 3.84 -9.57
C SER A 105 -16.79 4.46 -8.19
N ASP A 106 -16.49 3.67 -7.16
CA ASP A 106 -16.21 4.20 -5.83
C ASP A 106 -14.98 5.11 -5.87
N GLU A 107 -15.13 6.32 -5.31
CA GLU A 107 -14.07 7.33 -5.34
C GLU A 107 -12.77 6.89 -4.67
N ARG A 108 -12.86 6.02 -3.67
CA ARG A 108 -11.71 5.51 -2.92
C ARG A 108 -11.03 4.33 -3.59
N ARG A 109 -11.71 3.66 -4.55
CA ARG A 109 -11.15 2.50 -5.22
C ARG A 109 -10.14 2.91 -6.29
N LYS A 110 -8.88 2.50 -6.13
CA LYS A 110 -7.84 2.69 -7.16
C LYS A 110 -8.31 2.09 -8.50
N PRO A 111 -8.16 2.76 -9.62
CA PRO A 111 -7.32 3.94 -9.87
C PRO A 111 -7.92 5.31 -9.52
N ASN A 112 -9.11 5.37 -8.92
CA ASN A 112 -9.66 6.63 -8.42
C ASN A 112 -8.84 7.12 -7.22
N ILE A 113 -8.78 8.45 -7.04
CA ILE A 113 -7.78 9.08 -6.17
C ILE A 113 -8.28 9.44 -4.77
N GLY A 114 -9.45 8.93 -4.37
CA GLY A 114 -10.06 9.28 -3.07
C GLY A 114 -9.15 9.02 -1.88
N MET A 115 -8.43 7.88 -1.87
CA MET A 115 -7.51 7.58 -0.77
C MET A 115 -6.31 8.54 -0.74
N PHE A 116 -5.81 9.00 -1.87
CA PHE A 116 -4.74 9.99 -1.90
C PHE A 116 -5.20 11.37 -1.41
N LYS A 117 -6.43 11.75 -1.71
CA LYS A 117 -7.03 12.97 -1.14
C LYS A 117 -7.10 12.89 0.38
N GLU A 118 -7.42 11.72 0.93
CA GLU A 118 -7.41 11.49 2.37
C GLU A 118 -5.99 11.63 2.96
N ILE A 119 -4.98 11.10 2.26
CA ILE A 119 -3.58 11.26 2.68
C ILE A 119 -3.21 12.75 2.78
N MET A 120 -3.51 13.53 1.77
CA MET A 120 -3.19 14.97 1.76
C MET A 120 -3.96 15.75 2.81
N ARG A 121 -5.18 15.32 3.16
CA ARG A 121 -5.96 15.90 4.26
C ARG A 121 -5.36 15.55 5.62
N ASP A 122 -5.00 14.28 5.81
CA ASP A 122 -4.47 13.78 7.10
C ASP A 122 -3.02 14.22 7.33
N PHE A 123 -2.25 14.39 6.26
CA PHE A 123 -0.84 14.78 6.28
C PHE A 123 -0.62 15.95 5.31
N PRO A 124 -0.93 17.20 5.75
CA PRO A 124 -0.90 18.37 4.85
C PRO A 124 0.47 18.73 4.28
N ASP A 125 1.55 18.18 4.85
CA ASP A 125 2.91 18.36 4.36
C ASP A 125 3.27 17.44 3.17
N VAL A 126 2.39 16.49 2.81
CA VAL A 126 2.59 15.62 1.65
C VAL A 126 2.45 16.42 0.36
N ILE A 127 3.47 16.36 -0.48
CA ILE A 127 3.54 17.04 -1.78
C ILE A 127 3.57 15.96 -2.89
N PRO A 128 2.63 15.95 -3.85
CA PRO A 128 2.57 14.91 -4.88
C PRO A 128 3.89 14.69 -5.63
N LEU A 129 4.62 15.74 -5.98
CA LEU A 129 5.90 15.62 -6.69
C LEU A 129 6.99 14.91 -5.87
N ASN A 130 6.85 14.87 -4.55
CA ASN A 130 7.80 14.21 -3.66
C ASN A 130 7.35 12.80 -3.27
N CYS A 131 6.27 12.32 -3.86
CA CYS A 131 5.72 10.99 -3.59
C CYS A 131 6.14 9.98 -4.65
N ILE A 132 6.41 8.76 -4.20
CA ILE A 132 6.65 7.61 -5.06
C ILE A 132 5.77 6.45 -4.62
N MET A 133 5.18 5.75 -5.60
CA MET A 133 4.33 4.58 -5.34
C MET A 133 4.92 3.33 -5.97
N LEU A 134 4.95 2.25 -5.21
CA LEU A 134 5.22 0.92 -5.72
C LEU A 134 3.90 0.16 -5.85
N GLY A 135 3.65 -0.38 -7.03
CA GLY A 135 2.47 -1.18 -7.35
C GLY A 135 2.81 -2.31 -8.30
N ASP A 136 1.95 -3.30 -8.41
CA ASP A 136 2.14 -4.46 -9.30
C ASP A 136 1.12 -4.50 -10.45
N MET A 137 0.18 -3.56 -10.48
CA MET A 137 -0.92 -3.52 -11.44
C MET A 137 -0.95 -2.21 -12.23
N GLU A 138 -1.52 -2.25 -13.44
CA GLU A 138 -1.78 -1.05 -14.23
C GLU A 138 -2.66 -0.03 -13.47
N SER A 139 -3.62 -0.52 -12.67
CA SER A 139 -4.47 0.34 -11.86
C SER A 139 -3.68 1.16 -10.83
N ASP A 140 -2.58 0.62 -10.31
CA ASP A 140 -1.68 1.35 -9.41
C ASP A 140 -0.93 2.44 -10.16
N MET A 141 -0.47 2.14 -11.36
CA MET A 141 0.24 3.11 -12.20
C MET A 141 -0.69 4.23 -12.66
N LEU A 142 -1.92 3.90 -13.03
CA LEU A 142 -2.93 4.89 -13.37
C LEU A 142 -3.34 5.74 -12.17
N PHE A 143 -3.47 5.14 -10.99
CA PHE A 143 -3.66 5.86 -9.73
C PHE A 143 -2.52 6.87 -9.49
N ALA A 144 -1.28 6.43 -9.62
CA ALA A 144 -0.12 7.30 -9.44
C ALA A 144 -0.14 8.47 -10.44
N GLU A 145 -0.42 8.20 -11.71
CA GLU A 145 -0.54 9.23 -12.74
C GLU A 145 -1.62 10.26 -12.40
N ARG A 146 -2.81 9.79 -12.02
CA ARG A 146 -3.93 10.67 -11.65
C ARG A 146 -3.66 11.49 -10.39
N CYS A 147 -2.86 10.96 -9.47
CA CYS A 147 -2.45 11.70 -8.27
C CYS A 147 -1.29 12.67 -8.52
N GLY A 148 -0.65 12.63 -9.69
CA GLY A 148 0.54 13.42 -9.97
C GLY A 148 1.77 12.95 -9.20
N ILE A 149 1.85 11.66 -8.87
CA ILE A 149 2.97 11.05 -8.16
C ILE A 149 3.74 10.09 -9.07
N LYS A 150 4.98 9.79 -8.70
CA LYS A 150 5.80 8.82 -9.44
C LYS A 150 5.32 7.40 -9.15
N GLY A 151 4.96 6.65 -10.18
CA GLY A 151 4.67 5.21 -10.06
C GLY A 151 5.84 4.36 -10.53
N ILE A 152 6.12 3.27 -9.82
CA ILE A 152 7.04 2.22 -10.24
C ILE A 152 6.30 0.89 -10.19
N LEU A 153 6.27 0.21 -11.32
CA LEU A 153 5.73 -1.14 -11.43
C LEU A 153 6.80 -2.13 -10.95
N VAL A 154 6.44 -2.93 -9.99
CA VAL A 154 7.33 -3.95 -9.41
C VAL A 154 6.85 -5.38 -9.72
#